data_f9ae1b33f9a267b805681e3c36a077de
#
_entry.id   f9ae1b33f9a267b805681e3c36a077de
#
_cell.length_a   1.000
_cell.length_b   1.000
_cell.length_c   1.000
_cell.angle_alpha   90.00
_cell.angle_beta   90.00
_cell.angle_gamma   90.00
#
_symmetry.space_group_name_H-M   'P 1'
#
loop_
_entity.id
_entity.type
_entity.pdbx_description
1 polymer ?
#
loop_
_entity_poly.entity_id
_entity_poly.type
_entity_poly.pdbx_seq_one_letter_code
_entity_poly.pdbx_strand_id
1 'polypeptide(L)'
;FDINMSLSLEGIGALLSSDGLYTSISSLVPGGPAEKTEQLKPEDKIIGVGQDDDGEIVDVIGWRIDDVVDLIRGPKGSKVRLQIIPTNAIRDSETEEIEIVRNVVKLEDQAAEKKILPIQRGQKNYKVGVIALPAFYFDFEAYQKRDYNYKSSSKDVKNILDEFKKQSVDA
;
A
#
# COMPACT_ATOMS: atom_id res chain seq x y z
N PHE A 1 -0.49 13.02 -14.37
CA PHE A 1 -1.20 12.10 -13.45
C PHE A 1 -1.50 10.82 -14.21
N ASP A 2 -0.55 9.89 -14.24
CA ASP A 2 -0.85 8.53 -14.67
C ASP A 2 -1.54 7.82 -13.51
N ILE A 3 -2.87 7.81 -13.57
CA ILE A 3 -3.67 6.96 -12.70
C ILE A 3 -3.48 5.54 -13.20
N ASN A 4 -2.59 4.81 -12.56
CA ASN A 4 -2.42 3.39 -12.82
C ASN A 4 -3.65 2.67 -12.26
N MET A 5 -4.65 2.46 -13.13
CA MET A 5 -5.97 1.94 -12.75
C MET A 5 -6.02 0.40 -12.73
N SER A 6 -4.89 -0.29 -12.60
CA SER A 6 -4.90 -1.73 -12.44
C SER A 6 -5.00 -2.09 -10.94
N LEU A 7 -5.92 -2.99 -10.61
CA LEU A 7 -6.07 -3.57 -9.25
C LEU A 7 -4.88 -4.44 -8.82
N SER A 8 -3.93 -4.64 -9.68
CA SER A 8 -2.71 -5.36 -9.39
C SER A 8 -1.50 -4.54 -9.83
N LEU A 9 -0.65 -4.21 -8.91
CA LEU A 9 0.65 -3.61 -9.16
C LEU A 9 1.72 -4.67 -8.98
N GLU A 10 2.65 -4.77 -9.93
CA GLU A 10 3.83 -5.60 -9.77
C GLU A 10 4.90 -4.81 -9.04
N GLY A 11 5.35 -5.32 -7.90
CA GLY A 11 6.32 -4.63 -7.07
C GLY A 11 6.49 -5.27 -5.70
N ILE A 12 6.89 -4.47 -4.73
CA ILE A 12 7.19 -4.94 -3.38
C ILE A 12 6.02 -4.82 -2.39
N GLY A 13 4.99 -4.05 -2.70
CA GLY A 13 3.87 -3.83 -1.78
C GLY A 13 4.22 -2.88 -0.63
N ALA A 14 4.81 -1.74 -0.94
CA ALA A 14 5.06 -0.65 -0.01
C ALA A 14 4.50 0.66 -0.58
N LEU A 15 3.90 1.46 0.29
CA LEU A 15 3.58 2.85 0.03
C LEU A 15 4.76 3.71 0.46
N LEU A 16 5.18 4.61 -0.41
CA LEU A 16 6.34 5.46 -0.20
C LEU A 16 5.91 6.91 -0.02
N SER A 17 6.69 7.64 0.76
CA SER A 17 6.59 9.09 0.94
C SER A 17 7.98 9.71 0.78
N SER A 18 8.05 11.03 0.54
CA SER A 18 9.33 11.74 0.47
C SER A 18 9.28 13.00 1.33
N ASP A 19 10.36 13.25 2.03
CA ASP A 19 10.60 14.50 2.76
C ASP A 19 11.47 15.49 1.95
N GLY A 20 11.74 15.18 0.69
CA GLY A 20 12.56 15.95 -0.24
C GLY A 20 14.01 15.49 -0.31
N LEU A 21 14.55 14.86 0.71
CA LEU A 21 15.90 14.29 0.72
C LEU A 21 15.86 12.77 0.65
N TYR A 22 14.99 12.15 1.44
CA TYR A 22 14.85 10.71 1.49
C TYR A 22 13.47 10.26 1.01
N THR A 23 13.47 9.13 0.33
CA THR A 23 12.25 8.35 0.12
C THR A 23 12.11 7.38 1.28
N SER A 24 10.98 7.43 2.00
CA SER A 24 10.71 6.61 3.17
C SER A 24 9.51 5.70 2.95
N ILE A 25 9.46 4.59 3.67
CA ILE A 25 8.31 3.71 3.69
C ILE A 25 7.21 4.34 4.54
N SER A 26 6.09 4.69 3.93
CA SER A 26 4.92 5.21 4.65
C SER A 26 4.12 4.09 5.30
N SER A 27 3.89 3.00 4.55
CA SER A 27 3.23 1.79 5.06
C SER A 27 3.53 0.59 4.17
N LEU A 28 3.33 -0.61 4.70
CA LEU A 28 3.43 -1.86 3.97
C LEU A 28 2.03 -2.38 3.64
N VAL A 29 1.87 -2.97 2.46
CA VAL A 29 0.62 -3.63 2.07
C VAL A 29 0.54 -4.98 2.76
N PRO A 30 -0.52 -5.26 3.55
CA PRO A 30 -0.70 -6.54 4.21
C PRO A 30 -0.62 -7.71 3.23
N GLY A 31 0.14 -8.74 3.59
CA GLY A 31 0.39 -9.91 2.72
C GLY A 31 1.31 -9.64 1.52
N GLY A 32 1.80 -8.40 1.37
CA GLY A 32 2.72 -8.00 0.29
C GLY A 32 4.13 -8.57 0.45
N PRO A 33 4.94 -8.55 -0.64
CA PRO A 33 6.31 -9.04 -0.59
C PRO A 33 7.17 -8.38 0.49
N ALA A 34 7.11 -7.06 0.61
CA ALA A 34 7.90 -6.30 1.59
C ALA A 34 7.52 -6.64 3.03
N GLU A 35 6.22 -6.77 3.34
CA GLU A 35 5.78 -7.17 4.68
C GLU A 35 6.25 -8.57 5.04
N LYS A 36 6.22 -9.50 4.08
CA LYS A 36 6.66 -10.90 4.30
C LYS A 36 8.14 -11.06 4.60
N THR A 37 8.97 -10.06 4.32
CA THR A 37 10.38 -10.10 4.72
C THR A 37 10.54 -9.93 6.23
N GLU A 38 9.56 -9.28 6.89
CA GLU A 38 9.60 -8.87 8.31
C GLU A 38 10.81 -7.96 8.65
N GLN A 39 11.54 -7.49 7.63
CA GLN A 39 12.74 -6.68 7.79
C GLN A 39 12.47 -5.19 7.58
N LEU A 40 11.47 -4.86 6.75
CA LEU A 40 11.08 -3.48 6.48
C LEU A 40 10.02 -2.98 7.46
N LYS A 41 10.12 -1.71 7.81
CA LYS A 41 9.17 -1.03 8.71
C LYS A 41 8.77 0.33 8.14
N PRO A 42 7.61 0.84 8.56
CA PRO A 42 7.28 2.25 8.33
C PRO A 42 8.40 3.15 8.87
N GLU A 43 8.65 4.26 8.19
CA GLU A 43 9.67 5.28 8.45
C GLU A 43 11.12 4.84 8.10
N ASP A 44 11.36 3.61 7.65
CA ASP A 44 12.66 3.25 7.09
C ASP A 44 12.95 4.11 5.84
N LYS A 45 14.15 4.65 5.74
CA LYS A 45 14.59 5.52 4.64
C LYS A 45 15.34 4.70 3.59
N ILE A 46 14.90 4.78 2.35
CA ILE A 46 15.55 4.11 1.22
C ILE A 46 16.64 5.04 0.69
N ILE A 47 17.88 4.56 0.69
CA ILE A 47 19.05 5.30 0.22
C ILE A 47 19.67 4.69 -1.04
N GLY A 48 19.39 3.44 -1.33
CA GLY A 48 19.90 2.76 -2.50
C GLY A 48 18.95 1.68 -3.02
N VAL A 49 18.99 1.45 -4.33
CA VAL A 49 18.19 0.42 -5.00
C VAL A 49 19.08 -0.36 -5.96
N GLY A 50 19.14 -1.68 -5.82
CA GLY A 50 19.83 -2.61 -6.73
C GLY A 50 18.84 -3.54 -7.41
N GLN A 51 19.20 -3.98 -8.62
CA GLN A 51 18.42 -4.96 -9.37
C GLN A 51 19.08 -6.32 -9.28
N ASP A 52 18.27 -7.37 -9.16
CA ASP A 52 18.72 -8.76 -9.09
C ASP A 52 19.82 -9.02 -8.02
N ASP A 53 20.50 -10.16 -8.09
CA ASP A 53 21.48 -10.57 -7.07
C ASP A 53 22.79 -9.77 -7.15
N ASP A 54 23.22 -9.37 -8.35
CA ASP A 54 24.55 -8.80 -8.62
C ASP A 54 24.49 -7.35 -9.15
N GLY A 55 23.30 -6.75 -9.32
CA GLY A 55 23.18 -5.39 -9.84
C GLY A 55 23.81 -4.36 -8.92
N GLU A 56 24.39 -3.32 -9.48
CA GLU A 56 24.95 -2.21 -8.70
C GLU A 56 23.83 -1.52 -7.89
N ILE A 57 24.13 -1.17 -6.65
CA ILE A 57 23.24 -0.35 -5.83
C ILE A 57 23.33 1.11 -6.30
N VAL A 58 22.25 1.61 -6.84
CA VAL A 58 22.12 3.00 -7.27
C VAL A 58 21.72 3.85 -6.08
N ASP A 59 22.52 4.87 -5.75
CA ASP A 59 22.18 5.85 -4.72
C ASP A 59 20.97 6.68 -5.19
N VAL A 60 19.94 6.75 -4.36
CA VAL A 60 18.69 7.45 -4.68
C VAL A 60 18.39 8.62 -3.75
N ILE A 61 19.37 9.04 -2.94
CA ILE A 61 19.23 10.20 -2.04
C ILE A 61 18.98 11.46 -2.87
N GLY A 62 17.95 12.20 -2.52
CA GLY A 62 17.57 13.43 -3.23
C GLY A 62 16.86 13.22 -4.58
N TRP A 63 16.58 11.96 -4.95
CA TRP A 63 15.82 11.68 -6.15
C TRP A 63 14.34 12.01 -5.97
N ARG A 64 13.65 12.23 -7.08
CA ARG A 64 12.21 12.33 -7.07
C ARG A 64 11.60 10.97 -6.72
N ILE A 65 10.56 10.99 -5.92
CA ILE A 65 9.89 9.76 -5.48
C ILE A 65 9.42 8.89 -6.66
N ASP A 66 8.96 9.49 -7.75
CA ASP A 66 8.50 8.76 -8.94
C ASP A 66 9.65 7.94 -9.56
N ASP A 67 10.84 8.54 -9.65
CA ASP A 67 12.03 7.88 -10.22
C ASP A 67 12.49 6.70 -9.32
N VAL A 68 12.40 6.87 -8.00
CA VAL A 68 12.70 5.79 -7.02
C VAL A 68 11.67 4.68 -7.13
N VAL A 69 10.38 5.03 -7.24
CA VAL A 69 9.30 4.05 -7.42
C VAL A 69 9.50 3.22 -8.68
N ASP A 70 9.92 3.85 -9.78
CA ASP A 70 10.17 3.15 -11.05
C ASP A 70 11.33 2.15 -10.94
N LEU A 71 12.37 2.45 -10.16
CA LEU A 71 13.45 1.50 -9.88
C LEU A 71 12.99 0.34 -8.99
N ILE A 72 12.10 0.61 -8.03
CA ILE A 72 11.62 -0.41 -7.09
C ILE A 72 10.60 -1.34 -7.75
N ARG A 73 9.78 -0.83 -8.67
CA ARG A 73 8.84 -1.63 -9.45
C ARG A 73 9.56 -2.56 -10.41
N GLY A 74 8.89 -3.59 -10.84
CA GLY A 74 9.39 -4.51 -11.85
C GLY A 74 8.55 -5.78 -11.92
N PRO A 75 8.83 -6.64 -12.92
CA PRO A 75 8.01 -7.80 -13.19
C PRO A 75 8.00 -8.79 -12.01
N LYS A 76 6.85 -9.45 -11.85
CA LYS A 76 6.69 -10.53 -10.88
C LYS A 76 7.83 -11.56 -10.98
N GLY A 77 8.40 -11.90 -9.83
CA GLY A 77 9.48 -12.89 -9.72
C GLY A 77 10.88 -12.31 -9.87
N SER A 78 11.03 -11.05 -10.32
CA SER A 78 12.33 -10.37 -10.30
C SER A 78 12.68 -9.93 -8.89
N LYS A 79 13.96 -9.73 -8.63
CA LYS A 79 14.46 -9.29 -7.32
C LYS A 79 14.79 -7.81 -7.32
N VAL A 80 14.61 -7.17 -6.19
CA VAL A 80 15.12 -5.83 -5.90
C VAL A 80 15.82 -5.85 -4.55
N ARG A 81 16.94 -5.17 -4.45
CA ARG A 81 17.65 -4.96 -3.19
C ARG A 81 17.50 -3.50 -2.79
N LEU A 82 17.07 -3.30 -1.57
CA LEU A 82 16.92 -1.98 -0.99
C LEU A 82 18.00 -1.78 0.05
N GLN A 83 18.81 -0.75 -0.11
CA GLN A 83 19.68 -0.27 0.95
C GLN A 83 18.90 0.79 1.74
N ILE A 84 18.73 0.54 3.03
CA ILE A 84 17.93 1.39 3.91
C ILE A 84 18.71 1.89 5.11
N ILE A 85 18.24 3.00 5.67
CA ILE A 85 18.55 3.41 7.04
C ILE A 85 17.33 3.02 7.88
N PRO A 86 17.44 2.05 8.78
CA PRO A 86 16.32 1.65 9.63
C PRO A 86 15.83 2.79 10.53
N THR A 87 14.53 2.84 10.78
CA THR A 87 13.93 3.88 11.64
C THR A 87 14.48 3.88 13.08
N ASN A 88 15.00 2.73 13.53
CA ASN A 88 15.63 2.58 14.84
C ASN A 88 17.17 2.76 14.83
N ALA A 89 17.75 3.14 13.70
CA ALA A 89 19.18 3.41 13.61
C ALA A 89 19.58 4.59 14.51
N ILE A 90 20.65 4.43 15.25
CA ILE A 90 21.19 5.49 16.13
C ILE A 90 21.98 6.51 15.30
N ARG A 91 22.52 6.07 14.16
CA ARG A 91 23.32 6.88 13.23
C ARG A 91 22.87 6.61 11.80
N ASP A 92 22.86 7.64 10.98
CA ASP A 92 22.54 7.52 9.54
C ASP A 92 23.57 6.64 8.76
N SER A 93 24.68 6.27 9.39
CA SER A 93 25.66 5.34 8.82
C SER A 93 25.33 3.85 9.05
N GLU A 94 24.31 3.56 9.86
CA GLU A 94 23.82 2.20 10.08
C GLU A 94 22.86 1.86 8.96
N THR A 95 23.33 1.13 7.98
CA THR A 95 22.53 0.75 6.81
C THR A 95 22.32 -0.75 6.76
N GLU A 96 21.18 -1.17 6.27
CA GLU A 96 20.84 -2.57 6.03
C GLU A 96 20.49 -2.76 4.55
N GLU A 97 20.82 -3.92 4.00
CA GLU A 97 20.43 -4.31 2.66
C GLU A 97 19.38 -5.42 2.75
N ILE A 98 18.25 -5.21 2.09
CA ILE A 98 17.10 -6.11 2.14
C ILE A 98 16.75 -6.55 0.71
N GLU A 99 16.75 -7.86 0.48
CA GLU A 99 16.33 -8.46 -0.78
C GLU A 99 14.83 -8.76 -0.76
N ILE A 100 14.13 -8.36 -1.82
CA ILE A 100 12.69 -8.57 -1.97
C ILE A 100 12.41 -9.14 -3.35
N VAL A 101 11.71 -10.26 -3.40
CA VAL A 101 11.18 -10.80 -4.66
C VAL A 101 9.86 -10.12 -4.97
N ARG A 102 9.82 -9.39 -6.09
CA ARG A 102 8.61 -8.69 -6.54
C ARG A 102 7.49 -9.67 -6.84
N ASN A 103 6.29 -9.29 -6.53
CA ASN A 103 5.09 -10.07 -6.84
C ASN A 103 3.95 -9.15 -7.25
N VAL A 104 2.87 -9.76 -7.71
CA VAL A 104 1.61 -9.04 -7.89
C VAL A 104 1.08 -8.67 -6.50
N VAL A 105 1.02 -7.37 -6.24
CA VAL A 105 0.41 -6.81 -5.04
C VAL A 105 -1.05 -6.59 -5.36
N LYS A 106 -1.92 -7.43 -4.82
CA LYS A 106 -3.36 -7.26 -4.97
C LYS A 106 -3.80 -6.11 -4.06
N LEU A 107 -4.33 -5.06 -4.66
CA LEU A 107 -4.93 -3.96 -3.91
C LEU A 107 -6.25 -4.37 -3.23
N GLU A 108 -6.63 -5.65 -3.29
CA GLU A 108 -7.81 -6.20 -2.60
C GLU A 108 -7.72 -6.00 -1.07
N ASP A 109 -6.52 -5.95 -0.52
CA ASP A 109 -6.28 -5.66 0.90
C ASP A 109 -6.43 -4.16 1.23
N GLN A 110 -6.62 -3.30 0.22
CA GLN A 110 -6.99 -1.89 0.36
C GLN A 110 -8.47 -1.64 0.03
N ALA A 111 -9.29 -2.69 -0.01
CA ALA A 111 -10.72 -2.57 -0.18
C ALA A 111 -11.34 -1.76 0.97
N ALA A 112 -12.51 -1.18 0.69
CA ALA A 112 -13.25 -0.48 1.72
C ALA A 112 -13.61 -1.43 2.88
N GLU A 113 -13.17 -1.07 4.08
CA GLU A 113 -13.48 -1.80 5.30
C GLU A 113 -14.65 -1.16 6.04
N LYS A 114 -15.42 -1.99 6.74
CA LYS A 114 -16.53 -1.53 7.57
C LYS A 114 -16.34 -1.90 9.03
N LYS A 115 -16.77 -1.00 9.92
CA LYS A 115 -16.83 -1.24 11.35
C LYS A 115 -18.09 -0.60 11.92
N ILE A 116 -18.77 -1.27 12.82
CA ILE A 116 -19.91 -0.71 13.55
C ILE A 116 -19.47 -0.50 15.00
N LEU A 117 -19.54 0.75 15.45
CA LEU A 117 -19.18 1.14 16.80
C LEU A 117 -20.46 1.45 17.60
N PRO A 118 -20.71 0.77 18.73
CA PRO A 118 -21.75 1.17 19.65
C PRO A 118 -21.29 2.43 20.40
N ILE A 119 -22.06 3.49 20.34
CA ILE A 119 -21.80 4.73 21.07
C ILE A 119 -22.97 5.01 21.99
N GLN A 120 -22.68 5.21 23.27
CA GLN A 120 -23.67 5.64 24.25
C GLN A 120 -23.63 7.17 24.43
N ARG A 121 -24.76 7.82 24.21
CA ARG A 121 -24.91 9.26 24.46
C ARG A 121 -26.12 9.50 25.38
N GLY A 122 -25.81 9.81 26.61
CA GLY A 122 -26.84 9.88 27.69
C GLY A 122 -27.44 8.50 27.96
N GLN A 123 -28.77 8.38 27.89
CA GLN A 123 -29.48 7.09 28.05
C GLN A 123 -29.75 6.34 26.76
N LYS A 124 -29.26 6.86 25.61
CA LYS A 124 -29.48 6.25 24.31
C LYS A 124 -28.20 5.62 23.78
N ASN A 125 -28.35 4.42 23.21
CA ASN A 125 -27.30 3.72 22.49
C ASN A 125 -27.50 3.92 20.98
N TYR A 126 -26.43 4.27 20.29
CA TYR A 126 -26.39 4.47 18.86
C TYR A 126 -25.40 3.47 18.25
N LYS A 127 -25.69 3.01 17.04
CA LYS A 127 -24.77 2.27 16.19
C LYS A 127 -24.19 3.22 15.14
N VAL A 128 -22.89 3.46 15.19
CA VAL A 128 -22.20 4.30 14.23
C VAL A 128 -21.42 3.42 13.27
N GLY A 129 -21.74 3.52 11.98
CA GLY A 129 -21.02 2.86 10.91
C GLY A 129 -19.77 3.66 10.51
N VAL A 130 -18.64 3.00 10.50
CA VAL A 130 -17.37 3.58 10.01
C VAL A 130 -16.98 2.84 8.75
N ILE A 131 -16.71 3.59 7.68
CA ILE A 131 -16.14 3.06 6.44
C ILE A 131 -14.72 3.61 6.34
N ALA A 132 -13.73 2.72 6.39
CA ALA A 132 -12.35 3.06 6.07
C ALA A 132 -12.10 2.80 4.59
N LEU A 133 -11.60 3.80 3.87
CA LEU A 133 -11.26 3.71 2.47
C LEU A 133 -9.79 4.11 2.30
N PRO A 134 -8.85 3.15 2.42
CA PRO A 134 -7.42 3.43 2.35
C PRO A 134 -6.97 4.00 1.00
N ALA A 135 -7.61 3.57 -0.10
CA ALA A 135 -7.32 4.03 -1.45
C ALA A 135 -8.56 4.03 -2.35
N PHE A 136 -8.54 4.84 -3.41
CA PHE A 136 -9.50 4.73 -4.49
C PHE A 136 -9.02 3.70 -5.51
N TYR A 137 -9.87 2.75 -5.85
CA TYR A 137 -9.57 1.68 -6.81
C TYR A 137 -10.71 1.45 -7.79
N PHE A 138 -10.36 0.93 -8.97
CA PHE A 138 -11.29 0.59 -10.02
C PHE A 138 -10.71 -0.52 -10.90
N ASP A 139 -11.43 -1.64 -11.03
CA ASP A 139 -11.04 -2.75 -11.91
C ASP A 139 -11.43 -2.44 -13.35
N PHE A 140 -10.54 -1.75 -14.04
CA PHE A 140 -10.77 -1.35 -15.42
C PHE A 140 -10.79 -2.54 -16.39
N GLU A 141 -10.00 -3.58 -16.13
CA GLU A 141 -9.99 -4.77 -16.98
C GLU A 141 -11.29 -5.55 -16.88
N ALA A 142 -11.77 -5.82 -15.68
CA ALA A 142 -13.08 -6.48 -15.49
C ALA A 142 -14.22 -5.62 -16.05
N TYR A 143 -14.14 -4.29 -15.89
CA TYR A 143 -15.10 -3.37 -16.48
C TYR A 143 -15.11 -3.44 -18.01
N GLN A 144 -13.95 -3.44 -18.67
CA GLN A 144 -13.84 -3.58 -20.13
C GLN A 144 -14.35 -4.94 -20.62
N LYS A 145 -14.10 -6.01 -19.85
CA LYS A 145 -14.61 -7.36 -20.14
C LYS A 145 -16.09 -7.51 -19.86
N ARG A 146 -16.79 -6.43 -19.46
CA ARG A 146 -18.19 -6.39 -19.04
C ARG A 146 -18.51 -7.36 -17.89
N ASP A 147 -17.54 -7.58 -17.01
CA ASP A 147 -17.81 -8.28 -15.77
C ASP A 147 -18.60 -7.35 -14.83
N TYR A 148 -19.85 -7.67 -14.62
CA TYR A 148 -20.73 -6.89 -13.75
C TYR A 148 -20.27 -6.91 -12.27
N ASN A 149 -19.39 -7.83 -11.91
CA ASN A 149 -18.83 -7.93 -10.57
C ASN A 149 -17.48 -7.20 -10.42
N TYR A 150 -17.11 -6.36 -11.41
CA TYR A 150 -15.89 -5.56 -11.28
C TYR A 150 -15.85 -4.81 -9.95
N LYS A 151 -14.69 -4.78 -9.33
CA LYS A 151 -14.46 -4.09 -8.05
C LYS A 151 -14.20 -2.61 -8.27
N SER A 152 -14.77 -1.78 -7.41
CA SER A 152 -14.44 -0.36 -7.32
C SER A 152 -14.80 0.19 -5.95
N SER A 153 -14.06 1.20 -5.51
CA SER A 153 -14.31 1.89 -4.24
C SER A 153 -15.76 2.33 -4.11
N SER A 154 -16.35 2.86 -5.19
CA SER A 154 -17.75 3.33 -5.18
C SER A 154 -18.76 2.19 -5.01
N LYS A 155 -18.51 1.03 -5.64
CA LYS A 155 -19.38 -0.16 -5.46
C LYS A 155 -19.27 -0.73 -4.06
N ASP A 156 -18.06 -0.84 -3.54
CA ASP A 156 -17.84 -1.42 -2.21
C ASP A 156 -18.41 -0.51 -1.12
N VAL A 157 -18.18 0.80 -1.22
CA VAL A 157 -18.80 1.77 -0.30
C VAL A 157 -20.34 1.70 -0.40
N LYS A 158 -20.91 1.61 -1.60
CA LYS A 158 -22.36 1.46 -1.76
C LYS A 158 -22.87 0.18 -1.10
N ASN A 159 -22.21 -0.94 -1.32
CA ASN A 159 -22.58 -2.23 -0.70
C ASN A 159 -22.54 -2.14 0.83
N ILE A 160 -21.50 -1.52 1.39
CA ILE A 160 -21.38 -1.31 2.84
C ILE A 160 -22.52 -0.43 3.37
N LEU A 161 -22.84 0.65 2.68
CA LEU A 161 -23.96 1.52 3.06
C LEU A 161 -25.31 0.79 3.03
N ASP A 162 -25.52 -0.06 2.03
CA ASP A 162 -26.75 -0.88 1.94
C ASP A 162 -26.80 -1.92 3.07
N GLU A 163 -25.66 -2.47 3.48
CA GLU A 163 -25.59 -3.34 4.67
C GLU A 163 -25.86 -2.58 5.97
N PHE A 164 -25.31 -1.37 6.15
CA PHE A 164 -25.58 -0.53 7.31
C PHE A 164 -27.06 -0.20 7.45
N LYS A 165 -27.73 0.10 6.33
CA LYS A 165 -29.18 0.30 6.31
C LYS A 165 -29.95 -0.95 6.79
N LYS A 166 -29.55 -2.15 6.30
CA LYS A 166 -30.17 -3.42 6.71
C LYS A 166 -29.95 -3.73 8.22
N GLN A 167 -28.85 -3.29 8.78
CA GLN A 167 -28.49 -3.49 10.19
C GLN A 167 -29.00 -2.39 11.11
N SER A 168 -29.79 -1.44 10.59
CA SER A 168 -30.32 -0.28 11.34
C SER A 168 -29.20 0.46 12.06
N VAL A 169 -28.15 0.82 11.32
CA VAL A 169 -27.08 1.70 11.78
C VAL A 169 -27.64 3.12 11.77
N ASP A 170 -27.42 3.86 12.87
CA ASP A 170 -28.05 5.18 13.10
C ASP A 170 -27.30 6.31 12.39
N ALA A 171 -25.98 6.20 12.23
CA ALA A 171 -25.11 7.20 11.58
C ALA A 171 -23.87 6.55 10.97
#